data_1e5d8bad1a11e2d58f4ff75a548e1d3b
#
_entry.id   1e5d8bad1a11e2d58f4ff75a548e1d3b
#
_cell.length_a   1.000
_cell.length_b   1.000
_cell.length_c   1.000
_cell.angle_alpha   90.00
_cell.angle_beta   90.00
_cell.angle_gamma   90.00
#
_symmetry.space_group_name_H-M   'P 1'
#
loop_
_entity.id
_entity.type
_entity.pdbx_description
1 polymer ?
#
loop_
_entity_poly.entity_id
_entity_poly.type
_entity_poly.pdbx_seq_one_letter_code
_entity_poly.pdbx_strand_id
1 'polypeptide(L)'
;TQNNYLQVLSSLYSFAIKELDYEGKNPFEGRAETKAAGKLQRDQRDPFSQKQLETLFSSPLYTGCKTLPSCHLPGSLIPNNSHKYWTPLIALLTGMRMQEILLLHREDIYQEECMWLLDLNTNHHDKRLKSPQYKRLVPLHKKLVELGFLKFVEDKRAASNSPRLFDDAKLANDNTY
;
A
#
# COMPACT_ATOMS: atom_id res chain seq x y z
N THR A 1 9.49 10.24 -14.61
CA THR A 1 9.79 11.57 -15.11
C THR A 1 11.14 11.56 -15.77
N GLN A 2 11.69 12.68 -16.21
CA GLN A 2 12.89 12.80 -17.04
C GLN A 2 14.09 11.97 -16.52
N ASN A 3 14.38 12.02 -15.22
CA ASN A 3 15.46 11.23 -14.62
C ASN A 3 15.26 9.71 -14.72
N ASN A 4 14.03 9.23 -14.69
CA ASN A 4 13.76 7.80 -14.84
C ASN A 4 14.09 7.33 -16.27
N TYR A 5 13.76 8.14 -17.28
CA TYR A 5 14.12 7.82 -18.67
C TYR A 5 15.64 7.84 -18.87
N LEU A 6 16.33 8.83 -18.30
CA LEU A 6 17.80 8.89 -18.37
C LEU A 6 18.46 7.68 -17.69
N GLN A 7 17.93 7.22 -16.55
CA GLN A 7 18.43 6.02 -15.88
C GLN A 7 18.19 4.75 -16.70
N VAL A 8 17.00 4.59 -17.31
CA VAL A 8 16.70 3.43 -18.16
C VAL A 8 17.63 3.40 -19.38
N LEU A 9 17.81 4.55 -20.06
CA LEU A 9 18.71 4.66 -21.21
C LEU A 9 20.16 4.40 -20.81
N SER A 10 20.62 4.95 -19.69
CA SER A 10 21.97 4.68 -19.16
C SER A 10 22.18 3.20 -18.84
N SER A 11 21.18 2.54 -18.26
CA SER A 11 21.24 1.09 -17.97
C SER A 11 21.30 0.26 -19.24
N LEU A 12 20.54 0.64 -20.28
CA LEU A 12 20.56 -0.03 -21.58
C LEU A 12 21.96 0.07 -22.25
N TYR A 13 22.56 1.25 -22.26
CA TYR A 13 23.92 1.42 -22.79
C TYR A 13 24.95 0.67 -21.97
N SER A 14 24.83 0.67 -20.64
CA SER A 14 25.72 -0.11 -19.77
C SER A 14 25.59 -1.62 -20.01
N PHE A 15 24.40 -2.11 -20.29
CA PHE A 15 24.17 -3.50 -20.70
C PHE A 15 24.81 -3.80 -22.05
N ALA A 16 24.61 -2.93 -23.05
CA ALA A 16 25.19 -3.10 -24.39
C ALA A 16 26.73 -3.14 -24.35
N ILE A 17 27.37 -2.30 -23.54
CA ILE A 17 28.81 -2.29 -23.33
C ILE A 17 29.30 -3.58 -22.68
N LYS A 18 28.57 -4.10 -21.69
CA LYS A 18 29.00 -5.28 -20.90
C LYS A 18 28.71 -6.61 -21.58
N GLU A 19 27.55 -6.73 -22.22
CA GLU A 19 27.03 -8.02 -22.69
C GLU A 19 26.99 -8.15 -24.22
N LEU A 20 27.10 -7.02 -24.96
CA LEU A 20 27.01 -7.02 -26.42
C LEU A 20 28.26 -6.44 -27.08
N ASP A 21 29.37 -6.35 -26.35
CA ASP A 21 30.69 -5.84 -26.84
C ASP A 21 30.59 -4.49 -27.58
N TYR A 22 29.65 -3.63 -27.17
CA TYR A 22 29.52 -2.31 -27.74
C TYR A 22 30.69 -1.41 -27.31
N GLU A 23 31.53 -0.99 -28.23
CA GLU A 23 32.75 -0.19 -27.97
C GLU A 23 32.50 1.30 -27.73
N GLY A 24 31.24 1.76 -27.82
CA GLY A 24 30.86 3.15 -27.59
C GLY A 24 30.81 3.52 -26.09
N LYS A 25 30.94 4.82 -25.81
CA LYS A 25 30.73 5.36 -24.46
C LYS A 25 29.23 5.53 -24.18
N ASN A 26 28.83 5.35 -22.93
CA ASN A 26 27.45 5.62 -22.50
C ASN A 26 27.16 7.14 -22.52
N PRO A 27 26.35 7.65 -23.47
CA PRO A 27 26.10 9.10 -23.58
C PRO A 27 25.21 9.64 -22.46
N PHE A 28 24.60 8.79 -21.65
CA PHE A 28 23.70 9.14 -20.54
C PHE A 28 24.40 9.02 -19.18
N GLU A 29 25.66 8.62 -19.14
CA GLU A 29 26.41 8.51 -17.90
C GLU A 29 26.55 9.88 -17.23
N GLY A 30 26.19 9.96 -15.94
CA GLY A 30 26.26 11.21 -15.17
C GLY A 30 25.26 12.32 -15.55
N ARG A 31 24.35 12.08 -16.51
CA ARG A 31 23.36 13.08 -16.93
C ARG A 31 22.07 13.09 -16.12
N ALA A 32 21.84 12.07 -15.29
CA ALA A 32 20.74 12.13 -14.33
C ALA A 32 21.04 13.22 -13.30
N GLU A 33 20.14 14.18 -13.14
CA GLU A 33 20.27 15.17 -12.08
C GLU A 33 20.41 14.46 -10.73
N THR A 34 21.55 14.63 -10.08
CA THR A 34 21.71 14.24 -8.69
C THR A 34 20.75 15.09 -7.88
N LYS A 35 19.77 14.45 -7.25
CA LYS A 35 18.91 15.15 -6.28
C LYS A 35 19.83 15.85 -5.30
N ALA A 36 19.66 17.19 -5.19
CA ALA A 36 20.46 18.01 -4.30
C ALA A 36 20.62 17.29 -2.96
N ALA A 37 21.87 17.04 -2.59
CA ALA A 37 22.19 16.41 -1.31
C ALA A 37 21.61 17.28 -0.19
N GLY A 38 20.65 16.77 0.55
CA GLY A 38 20.14 17.47 1.73
C GLY A 38 18.70 17.26 2.14
N LYS A 39 17.78 16.87 1.24
CA LYS A 39 16.41 16.56 1.69
C LYS A 39 16.18 15.04 1.70
N LEU A 40 15.98 14.49 2.88
CA LEU A 40 15.52 13.11 3.03
C LEU A 40 14.19 12.93 2.27
N GLN A 41 13.95 11.74 1.72
CA GLN A 41 12.72 11.45 0.96
C GLN A 41 11.45 11.75 1.77
N ARG A 42 11.50 11.60 3.09
CA ARG A 42 10.42 11.94 4.03
C ARG A 42 10.08 13.43 4.04
N ASP A 43 11.05 14.31 3.74
CA ASP A 43 10.89 15.76 3.80
C ASP A 43 10.39 16.34 2.45
N GLN A 44 10.09 15.47 1.47
CA GLN A 44 9.58 15.87 0.15
C GLN A 44 8.05 16.01 0.10
N ARG A 45 7.36 15.53 1.11
CA ARG A 45 5.89 15.61 1.22
C ARG A 45 5.53 15.96 2.65
N ASP A 46 4.77 17.01 2.81
CA ASP A 46 4.21 17.35 4.11
C ASP A 46 3.22 16.27 4.57
N PRO A 47 3.15 15.98 5.87
CA PRO A 47 2.11 15.13 6.41
C PRO A 47 0.73 15.75 6.18
N PHE A 48 -0.31 14.93 6.16
CA PHE A 48 -1.69 15.42 6.08
C PHE A 48 -1.97 16.35 7.26
N SER A 49 -2.47 17.56 6.97
CA SER A 49 -2.98 18.46 8.00
C SER A 49 -4.27 17.90 8.60
N GLN A 50 -4.61 18.34 9.80
CA GLN A 50 -5.85 17.93 10.45
C GLN A 50 -7.07 18.25 9.58
N LYS A 51 -7.12 19.42 8.94
CA LYS A 51 -8.21 19.82 8.04
C LYS A 51 -8.36 18.86 6.84
N GLN A 52 -7.24 18.38 6.29
CA GLN A 52 -7.27 17.41 5.19
C GLN A 52 -7.79 16.05 5.66
N LEU A 53 -7.40 15.60 6.88
CA LEU A 53 -7.94 14.38 7.46
C LEU A 53 -9.43 14.49 7.76
N GLU A 54 -9.87 15.60 8.32
CA GLU A 54 -11.30 15.89 8.53
C GLU A 54 -12.07 15.84 7.21
N THR A 55 -11.56 16.47 6.15
CA THR A 55 -12.17 16.42 4.81
C THR A 55 -12.23 14.99 4.29
N LEU A 56 -11.18 14.19 4.47
CA LEU A 56 -11.17 12.79 4.05
C LEU A 56 -12.24 11.97 4.78
N PHE A 57 -12.29 12.07 6.11
CA PHE A 57 -13.18 11.24 6.93
C PHE A 57 -14.62 11.78 7.02
N SER A 58 -14.88 13.01 6.56
CA SER A 58 -16.23 13.51 6.32
C SER A 58 -16.76 13.24 4.90
N SER A 59 -15.96 12.59 4.07
CA SER A 59 -16.38 12.22 2.70
C SER A 59 -17.51 11.17 2.70
N PRO A 60 -18.27 11.06 1.60
CA PRO A 60 -19.37 10.09 1.51
C PRO A 60 -18.95 8.64 1.72
N LEU A 61 -17.69 8.29 1.49
CA LEU A 61 -17.15 6.97 1.79
C LEU A 61 -17.33 6.56 3.28
N TYR A 62 -17.25 7.54 4.19
CA TYR A 62 -17.35 7.32 5.64
C TYR A 62 -18.68 7.76 6.23
N THR A 63 -19.39 8.70 5.58
CA THR A 63 -20.65 9.27 6.07
C THR A 63 -21.89 8.70 5.37
N GLY A 64 -21.71 7.99 4.29
CA GLY A 64 -22.73 7.33 3.50
C GLY A 64 -22.63 7.69 2.02
N CYS A 65 -22.39 6.70 1.18
CA CYS A 65 -22.23 6.83 -0.26
C CYS A 65 -23.38 6.17 -1.03
N LYS A 66 -23.50 6.50 -2.32
CA LYS A 66 -24.55 5.96 -3.20
C LYS A 66 -24.34 4.48 -3.49
N THR A 67 -23.14 4.12 -3.93
CA THR A 67 -22.70 2.74 -4.21
C THR A 67 -21.20 2.64 -4.04
N LEU A 68 -20.66 1.44 -3.93
CA LEU A 68 -19.20 1.23 -3.82
C LEU A 68 -18.41 1.78 -5.03
N PRO A 69 -18.83 1.60 -6.31
CA PRO A 69 -18.18 2.26 -7.44
C PRO A 69 -18.28 3.78 -7.40
N SER A 70 -19.40 4.32 -6.94
CA SER A 70 -19.67 5.77 -6.83
C SER A 70 -19.56 6.25 -5.39
N CYS A 71 -18.51 5.82 -4.68
CA CYS A 71 -18.32 6.14 -3.27
C CYS A 71 -18.00 7.63 -2.98
N HIS A 72 -17.84 8.46 -4.02
CA HIS A 72 -17.70 9.91 -3.93
C HIS A 72 -19.04 10.64 -3.91
N LEU A 73 -20.15 9.97 -4.26
CA LEU A 73 -21.48 10.55 -4.26
C LEU A 73 -22.20 10.22 -2.94
N PRO A 74 -22.88 11.20 -2.32
CA PRO A 74 -23.67 10.98 -1.10
C PRO A 74 -24.77 9.94 -1.28
N GLY A 75 -25.06 9.18 -0.22
CA GLY A 75 -26.10 8.16 -0.15
C GLY A 75 -26.20 7.55 1.24
N SER A 76 -26.79 6.37 1.36
CA SER A 76 -27.00 5.69 2.65
C SER A 76 -26.07 4.49 2.90
N LEU A 77 -25.28 4.08 1.91
CA LEU A 77 -24.39 2.93 2.05
C LEU A 77 -23.09 3.32 2.73
N ILE A 78 -22.76 2.67 3.85
CA ILE A 78 -21.41 2.70 4.45
C ILE A 78 -20.71 1.41 4.05
N PRO A 79 -19.71 1.46 3.15
CA PRO A 79 -19.10 0.26 2.58
C PRO A 79 -18.00 -0.34 3.49
N ASN A 80 -18.32 -0.59 4.75
CA ASN A 80 -17.40 -1.09 5.76
C ASN A 80 -16.98 -2.57 5.56
N ASN A 81 -17.47 -3.20 4.51
CA ASN A 81 -17.04 -4.52 4.05
C ASN A 81 -16.00 -4.49 2.92
N SER A 82 -15.52 -3.30 2.52
CA SER A 82 -14.63 -3.09 1.38
C SER A 82 -13.25 -2.59 1.78
N HIS A 83 -12.24 -2.96 0.96
CA HIS A 83 -10.89 -2.39 1.08
C HIS A 83 -10.87 -0.86 1.01
N LYS A 84 -11.76 -0.22 0.25
CA LYS A 84 -11.81 1.24 0.13
C LYS A 84 -12.05 1.93 1.46
N TYR A 85 -12.89 1.33 2.32
CA TYR A 85 -13.18 1.86 3.63
C TYR A 85 -12.01 1.68 4.61
N TRP A 86 -11.44 0.46 4.65
CA TRP A 86 -10.45 0.11 5.67
C TRP A 86 -9.03 0.57 5.35
N THR A 87 -8.62 0.58 4.06
CA THR A 87 -7.24 0.89 3.68
C THR A 87 -6.75 2.25 4.19
N PRO A 88 -7.48 3.37 4.04
CA PRO A 88 -7.04 4.66 4.57
C PRO A 88 -6.95 4.69 6.09
N LEU A 89 -7.88 4.03 6.78
CA LEU A 89 -7.89 3.95 8.26
C LEU A 89 -6.69 3.14 8.78
N ILE A 90 -6.43 1.98 8.18
CA ILE A 90 -5.28 1.15 8.56
C ILE A 90 -3.98 1.91 8.25
N ALA A 91 -3.84 2.51 7.06
CA ALA A 91 -2.65 3.26 6.69
C ALA A 91 -2.37 4.41 7.66
N LEU A 92 -3.41 5.17 8.04
CA LEU A 92 -3.29 6.29 8.97
C LEU A 92 -2.83 5.83 10.37
N LEU A 93 -3.42 4.73 10.87
CA LEU A 93 -3.23 4.31 12.26
C LEU A 93 -2.04 3.35 12.46
N THR A 94 -1.46 2.82 11.38
CA THR A 94 -0.37 1.84 11.44
C THR A 94 0.88 2.25 10.66
N GLY A 95 0.78 3.21 9.76
CA GLY A 95 1.86 3.58 8.85
C GLY A 95 2.21 2.52 7.80
N MET A 96 1.37 1.49 7.64
CA MET A 96 1.56 0.46 6.62
C MET A 96 1.39 1.03 5.21
N ARG A 97 2.14 0.48 4.25
CA ARG A 97 1.97 0.83 2.85
C ARG A 97 0.68 0.22 2.30
N MET A 98 0.04 0.89 1.35
CA MET A 98 -1.21 0.42 0.74
C MET A 98 -1.09 -1.03 0.24
N GLN A 99 0.00 -1.39 -0.43
CA GLN A 99 0.22 -2.74 -0.93
C GLN A 99 0.36 -3.77 0.21
N GLU A 100 1.03 -3.42 1.31
CA GLU A 100 1.13 -4.27 2.51
C GLU A 100 -0.25 -4.55 3.09
N ILE A 101 -1.13 -3.54 3.13
CA ILE A 101 -2.51 -3.67 3.62
C ILE A 101 -3.34 -4.55 2.69
N LEU A 102 -3.30 -4.31 1.38
CA LEU A 102 -4.12 -5.03 0.40
C LEU A 102 -3.71 -6.51 0.25
N LEU A 103 -2.47 -6.85 0.60
CA LEU A 103 -1.94 -8.22 0.58
C LEU A 103 -2.10 -8.96 1.91
N LEU A 104 -2.74 -8.36 2.92
CA LEU A 104 -3.02 -9.06 4.18
C LEU A 104 -3.92 -10.27 3.94
N HIS A 105 -3.53 -11.38 4.51
CA HIS A 105 -4.36 -12.56 4.63
C HIS A 105 -5.13 -12.52 5.96
N ARG A 106 -6.24 -13.23 6.03
CA ARG A 106 -7.08 -13.28 7.23
C ARG A 106 -6.35 -13.90 8.42
N GLU A 107 -5.40 -14.78 8.18
CA GLU A 107 -4.57 -15.43 9.20
C GLU A 107 -3.45 -14.54 9.74
N ASP A 108 -3.07 -13.47 9.00
CA ASP A 108 -2.08 -12.50 9.47
C ASP A 108 -2.58 -11.64 10.62
N ILE A 109 -3.86 -11.74 10.93
CA ILE A 109 -4.50 -10.97 12.01
C ILE A 109 -4.83 -11.94 13.12
N TYR A 110 -4.05 -11.89 14.17
CA TYR A 110 -4.21 -12.78 15.31
C TYR A 110 -3.96 -12.06 16.62
N GLN A 111 -4.34 -12.71 17.70
CA GLN A 111 -4.10 -12.22 19.04
C GLN A 111 -2.95 -13.00 19.66
N GLU A 112 -1.99 -12.27 20.20
CA GLU A 112 -0.92 -12.82 21.01
C GLU A 112 -0.93 -12.12 22.37
N GLU A 113 -0.96 -12.91 23.43
CA GLU A 113 -1.22 -12.42 24.79
C GLU A 113 -2.50 -11.57 24.85
N CYS A 114 -2.39 -10.27 25.08
CA CYS A 114 -3.51 -9.34 25.14
C CYS A 114 -3.56 -8.35 23.97
N MET A 115 -2.72 -8.55 22.94
CA MET A 115 -2.60 -7.62 21.80
C MET A 115 -3.03 -8.27 20.49
N TRP A 116 -3.78 -7.54 19.70
CA TRP A 116 -4.04 -7.89 18.31
C TRP A 116 -2.89 -7.41 17.44
N LEU A 117 -2.42 -8.27 16.56
CA LEU A 117 -1.27 -8.04 15.69
C LEU A 117 -1.64 -8.22 14.22
N LEU A 118 -0.96 -7.45 13.37
CA LEU A 118 -0.92 -7.60 11.92
C LEU A 118 0.47 -8.10 11.55
N ASP A 119 0.57 -9.31 11.02
CA ASP A 119 1.85 -9.90 10.61
C ASP A 119 2.17 -9.59 9.16
N LEU A 120 3.16 -8.75 8.93
CA LEU A 120 3.70 -8.47 7.62
C LEU A 120 4.77 -9.49 7.25
N ASN A 121 4.36 -10.53 6.57
CA ASN A 121 5.18 -11.68 6.19
C ASN A 121 5.14 -11.93 4.67
N THR A 122 5.90 -12.93 4.23
CA THR A 122 5.95 -13.41 2.85
C THR A 122 5.70 -14.93 2.78
N ASN A 123 4.86 -15.45 3.68
CA ASN A 123 4.62 -16.90 3.81
C ASN A 123 3.81 -17.47 2.65
N HIS A 124 3.12 -16.62 1.89
CA HIS A 124 2.35 -17.01 0.71
C HIS A 124 2.96 -16.46 -0.56
N HIS A 125 2.80 -17.19 -1.67
CA HIS A 125 3.36 -16.84 -2.99
C HIS A 125 2.82 -15.52 -3.57
N ASP A 126 1.63 -15.11 -3.14
CA ASP A 126 0.98 -13.88 -3.59
C ASP A 126 1.35 -12.66 -2.74
N LYS A 127 2.11 -12.86 -1.65
CA LYS A 127 2.58 -11.79 -0.79
C LYS A 127 3.95 -11.30 -1.22
N ARG A 128 4.06 -10.00 -1.39
CA ARG A 128 5.33 -9.34 -1.76
C ARG A 128 5.59 -8.17 -0.84
N LEU A 129 6.75 -8.16 -0.22
CA LEU A 129 7.30 -6.99 0.46
C LEU A 129 8.39 -6.39 -0.43
N LYS A 130 8.54 -5.06 -0.38
CA LYS A 130 9.58 -4.35 -1.15
C LYS A 130 10.99 -4.90 -0.88
N SER A 131 11.22 -5.46 0.31
CA SER A 131 12.46 -6.13 0.72
C SER A 131 12.15 -7.07 1.89
N PRO A 132 12.86 -8.21 2.06
CA PRO A 132 12.69 -9.14 3.19
C PRO A 132 12.81 -8.49 4.57
N GLN A 133 13.60 -7.44 4.69
CA GLN A 133 13.78 -6.67 5.94
C GLN A 133 12.53 -5.90 6.39
N TYR A 134 11.47 -5.84 5.57
CA TYR A 134 10.19 -5.21 5.95
C TYR A 134 9.21 -6.16 6.63
N LYS A 135 9.60 -7.43 6.87
CA LYS A 135 8.84 -8.33 7.74
C LYS A 135 8.79 -7.76 9.14
N ARG A 136 7.59 -7.63 9.68
CA ARG A 136 7.38 -7.05 11.02
C ARG A 136 5.99 -7.35 11.54
N LEU A 137 5.86 -7.37 12.84
CA LEU A 137 4.57 -7.35 13.53
C LEU A 137 4.16 -5.89 13.78
N VAL A 138 2.91 -5.58 13.48
CA VAL A 138 2.33 -4.25 13.69
C VAL A 138 1.17 -4.39 14.67
N PRO A 139 1.23 -3.78 15.86
CA PRO A 139 0.12 -3.79 16.80
C PRO A 139 -1.12 -3.13 16.18
N LEU A 140 -2.27 -3.78 16.34
CA LEU A 140 -3.54 -3.23 15.89
C LEU A 140 -3.94 -2.05 16.79
N HIS A 141 -4.08 -0.88 16.21
CA HIS A 141 -4.45 0.32 16.95
C HIS A 141 -5.88 0.18 17.54
N LYS A 142 -6.05 0.54 18.81
CA LYS A 142 -7.33 0.47 19.55
C LYS A 142 -8.50 1.06 18.76
N LYS A 143 -8.28 2.16 18.04
CA LYS A 143 -9.32 2.82 17.24
C LYS A 143 -9.88 1.93 16.12
N LEU A 144 -9.05 1.08 15.51
CA LEU A 144 -9.53 0.11 14.50
C LEU A 144 -10.45 -0.94 15.15
N VAL A 145 -10.13 -1.39 16.36
CA VAL A 145 -10.98 -2.31 17.12
C VAL A 145 -12.34 -1.66 17.43
N GLU A 146 -12.33 -0.43 17.92
CA GLU A 146 -13.54 0.36 18.22
C GLU A 146 -14.42 0.59 16.97
N LEU A 147 -13.80 0.76 15.81
CA LEU A 147 -14.50 0.93 14.52
C LEU A 147 -15.06 -0.40 13.96
N GLY A 148 -14.81 -1.53 14.63
CA GLY A 148 -15.35 -2.83 14.24
C GLY A 148 -14.48 -3.61 13.23
N PHE A 149 -13.19 -3.30 13.12
CA PHE A 149 -12.29 -4.00 12.20
C PHE A 149 -12.20 -5.50 12.47
N LEU A 150 -12.18 -5.92 13.75
CA LEU A 150 -12.13 -7.34 14.08
C LEU A 150 -13.39 -8.07 13.65
N LYS A 151 -14.57 -7.43 13.80
CA LYS A 151 -15.82 -7.98 13.28
C LYS A 151 -15.77 -8.16 11.77
N PHE A 152 -15.26 -7.17 11.04
CA PHE A 152 -15.05 -7.29 9.60
C PHE A 152 -14.14 -8.48 9.24
N VAL A 153 -13.03 -8.68 9.98
CA VAL A 153 -12.12 -9.83 9.78
C VAL A 153 -12.85 -11.16 10.01
N GLU A 154 -13.64 -11.26 11.07
CA GLU A 154 -14.44 -12.45 11.38
C GLU A 154 -15.50 -12.73 10.31
N ASP A 155 -16.22 -11.71 9.87
CA ASP A 155 -17.21 -11.81 8.79
C ASP A 155 -16.55 -12.31 7.49
N LYS A 156 -15.34 -11.83 7.17
CA LYS A 156 -14.54 -12.30 6.03
C LYS A 156 -14.04 -13.73 6.20
N ARG A 157 -13.68 -14.15 7.41
CA ARG A 157 -13.32 -15.55 7.70
C ARG A 157 -14.48 -16.50 7.47
N ALA A 158 -15.69 -16.08 7.80
CA ALA A 158 -16.89 -16.90 7.68
C ALA A 158 -17.44 -16.96 6.25
N ALA A 159 -17.37 -15.87 5.49
CA ALA A 159 -18.09 -15.70 4.22
C ALA A 159 -17.26 -15.95 2.95
N SER A 160 -15.94 -15.91 3.02
CA SER A 160 -15.08 -15.94 1.83
C SER A 160 -14.20 -17.19 1.77
N ASN A 161 -14.05 -17.77 0.59
CA ASN A 161 -13.07 -18.84 0.33
C ASN A 161 -11.68 -18.28 -0.01
N SER A 162 -11.54 -16.96 -0.19
CA SER A 162 -10.25 -16.32 -0.43
C SER A 162 -9.39 -16.29 0.81
N PRO A 163 -8.09 -16.59 0.76
CA PRO A 163 -7.20 -16.37 1.89
C PRO A 163 -7.01 -14.88 2.19
N ARG A 164 -7.14 -14.01 1.19
CA ARG A 164 -6.96 -12.55 1.34
C ARG A 164 -8.08 -11.92 2.16
N LEU A 165 -7.72 -10.96 2.99
CA LEU A 165 -8.68 -10.16 3.74
C LEU A 165 -9.49 -9.26 2.81
N PHE A 166 -8.83 -8.62 1.85
CA PHE A 166 -9.40 -7.70 0.87
C PHE A 166 -9.54 -8.37 -0.50
N ASP A 167 -10.45 -9.32 -0.61
CA ASP A 167 -10.76 -10.05 -1.84
C ASP A 167 -11.46 -9.19 -2.91
N ASP A 168 -12.02 -8.05 -2.51
CA ASP A 168 -12.61 -7.03 -3.39
C ASP A 168 -11.57 -6.08 -4.02
N ALA A 169 -10.30 -6.13 -3.59
CA ALA A 169 -9.23 -5.33 -4.16
C ALA A 169 -8.70 -5.96 -5.45
N LYS A 170 -8.84 -5.25 -6.57
CA LYS A 170 -8.15 -5.62 -7.81
C LYS A 170 -6.70 -5.19 -7.69
N LEU A 171 -5.82 -6.13 -7.44
CA LEU A 171 -4.39 -5.91 -7.57
C LEU A 171 -4.06 -5.84 -9.06
N ALA A 172 -3.24 -4.88 -9.47
CA ALA A 172 -2.71 -4.87 -10.83
C ALA A 172 -2.01 -6.22 -11.08
N ASN A 173 -2.31 -6.84 -12.23
CA ASN A 173 -1.77 -8.15 -12.58
C ASN A 173 -0.27 -8.18 -12.35
N ASP A 174 0.22 -9.31 -11.89
CA ASP A 174 1.59 -9.56 -11.41
C ASP A 174 2.74 -9.22 -12.38
N ASN A 175 2.44 -8.73 -13.58
CA ASN A 175 3.40 -8.39 -14.64
C ASN A 175 3.67 -6.88 -14.78
N THR A 176 3.22 -6.03 -13.87
CA THR A 176 3.32 -4.57 -14.01
C THR A 176 4.07 -3.90 -12.87
N TYR A 177 5.18 -4.52 -12.41
CA TYR A 177 6.13 -3.77 -11.56
C TYR A 177 7.57 -4.22 -11.84
#